data_13e48931e84cd37600a7b191af042d1a
#
_entry.id   13e48931e84cd37600a7b191af042d1a
#
_cell.length_a   1.000
_cell.length_b   1.000
_cell.length_c   1.000
_cell.angle_alpha   90.00
_cell.angle_beta   90.00
_cell.angle_gamma   90.00
#
_symmetry.space_group_name_H-M   'P 1'
#
loop_
_entity.id
_entity.type
_entity.pdbx_description
1 polymer ?
#
loop_
_entity_poly.entity_id
_entity_poly.type
_entity_poly.pdbx_seq_one_letter_code
_entity_poly.pdbx_strand_id
1 'polypeptide(L)'
;MSRILLLEDDLSLINGLSFAFKKQGYELTIARTLKEAEMLWGDDKYELLVLDVSLPDGTGFEFCEKVRQVSKVPIIFLTASDEEMSIIMGLDIGGDDYITKPFKLGVLVSRINALLRRARDFGVVDTELQSNGIRVHLLQGQVYKNGDLLDLT
;
A
#
# COMPACT_ATOMS: atom_id res chain seq x y z
N MET A 1 10.22 8.40 -10.46
CA MET A 1 8.77 8.53 -10.43
C MET A 1 8.14 7.26 -9.87
N SER A 2 7.29 7.42 -8.89
CA SER A 2 6.68 6.25 -8.25
C SER A 2 5.52 5.71 -9.08
N ARG A 3 5.48 4.40 -9.24
CA ARG A 3 4.42 3.73 -9.99
C ARG A 3 3.45 3.11 -9.01
N ILE A 4 2.18 3.45 -9.14
CA ILE A 4 1.13 3.02 -8.22
C ILE A 4 0.06 2.26 -8.99
N LEU A 5 -0.35 1.11 -8.46
CA LEU A 5 -1.48 0.38 -9.01
C LEU A 5 -2.70 0.68 -8.13
N LEU A 6 -3.75 1.21 -8.75
CA LEU A 6 -5.00 1.51 -8.06
C LEU A 6 -6.06 0.50 -8.48
N LEU A 7 -6.61 -0.21 -7.51
CA LEU A 7 -7.71 -1.15 -7.72
C LEU A 7 -8.98 -0.52 -7.17
N GLU A 8 -9.81 0.02 -8.06
CA GLU A 8 -11.00 0.78 -7.69
C GLU A 8 -11.97 0.79 -8.86
N ASP A 9 -13.26 0.62 -8.61
CA ASP A 9 -14.26 0.59 -9.68
C ASP A 9 -15.13 1.85 -9.77
N ASP A 10 -15.07 2.74 -8.79
CA ASP A 10 -15.85 3.99 -8.78
C ASP A 10 -15.17 5.03 -9.68
N LEU A 11 -15.81 5.37 -10.80
CA LEU A 11 -15.23 6.30 -11.77
C LEU A 11 -14.97 7.69 -11.21
N SER A 12 -15.87 8.19 -10.36
CA SER A 12 -15.68 9.51 -9.76
C SER A 12 -14.42 9.52 -8.91
N LEU A 13 -14.22 8.48 -8.12
CA LEU A 13 -13.07 8.39 -7.27
C LEU A 13 -11.79 8.20 -8.09
N ILE A 14 -11.86 7.36 -9.12
CA ILE A 14 -10.73 7.16 -10.02
C ILE A 14 -10.30 8.49 -10.64
N ASN A 15 -11.25 9.29 -11.10
CA ASN A 15 -10.93 10.57 -11.73
C ASN A 15 -10.27 11.53 -10.74
N GLY A 16 -10.79 11.60 -9.51
CA GLY A 16 -10.21 12.46 -8.48
C GLY A 16 -8.82 12.02 -8.09
N LEU A 17 -8.62 10.72 -7.91
CA LEU A 17 -7.31 10.19 -7.54
C LEU A 17 -6.31 10.36 -8.69
N SER A 18 -6.75 10.17 -9.93
CA SER A 18 -5.87 10.34 -11.09
C SER A 18 -5.34 11.76 -11.15
N PHE A 19 -6.21 12.73 -10.92
CA PHE A 19 -5.80 14.13 -10.92
C PHE A 19 -4.80 14.42 -9.80
N ALA A 20 -5.12 13.98 -8.59
CA ALA A 20 -4.26 14.23 -7.42
C ALA A 20 -2.90 13.55 -7.57
N PHE A 21 -2.88 12.32 -8.06
CA PHE A 21 -1.63 11.57 -8.20
C PHE A 21 -0.75 12.15 -9.30
N LYS A 22 -1.37 12.61 -10.38
CA LYS A 22 -0.63 13.26 -11.45
C LYS A 22 0.08 14.50 -10.94
N LYS A 23 -0.57 15.28 -10.09
CA LYS A 23 0.03 16.46 -9.50
C LYS A 23 1.25 16.11 -8.64
N GLN A 24 1.26 14.93 -8.04
CA GLN A 24 2.38 14.48 -7.22
C GLN A 24 3.51 13.88 -8.07
N GLY A 25 3.29 13.73 -9.37
CA GLY A 25 4.29 13.10 -10.21
C GLY A 25 4.27 11.58 -10.17
N TYR A 26 3.19 10.98 -9.66
CA TYR A 26 3.06 9.52 -9.63
C TYR A 26 2.57 9.02 -10.98
N GLU A 27 3.02 7.83 -11.35
CA GLU A 27 2.53 7.15 -12.55
C GLU A 27 1.49 6.15 -12.09
N LEU A 28 0.25 6.32 -12.54
CA LEU A 28 -0.89 5.55 -12.05
C LEU A 28 -1.37 4.55 -13.08
N THR A 29 -1.50 3.29 -12.65
CA THR A 29 -2.14 2.25 -13.44
C THR A 29 -3.42 1.87 -12.72
N ILE A 30 -4.52 1.76 -13.45
CA ILE A 30 -5.84 1.54 -12.87
C ILE A 30 -6.39 0.19 -13.25
N ALA A 31 -6.82 -0.58 -12.25
CA ALA A 31 -7.57 -1.81 -12.43
C ALA A 31 -8.93 -1.61 -11.79
N ARG A 32 -9.99 -2.01 -12.48
CA ARG A 32 -11.34 -1.82 -11.98
C ARG A 32 -11.98 -3.10 -11.43
N THR A 33 -11.29 -4.22 -11.62
CA THR A 33 -11.74 -5.52 -11.11
C THR A 33 -10.52 -6.29 -10.61
N LEU A 34 -10.78 -7.35 -9.83
CA LEU A 34 -9.70 -8.23 -9.39
C LEU A 34 -8.99 -8.85 -10.58
N LYS A 35 -9.74 -9.25 -11.58
CA LYS A 35 -9.17 -9.87 -12.76
C LYS A 35 -8.20 -8.93 -13.45
N GLU A 36 -8.59 -7.67 -13.62
CA GLU A 36 -7.71 -6.67 -14.23
C GLU A 36 -6.45 -6.47 -13.39
N ALA A 37 -6.60 -6.42 -12.07
CA ALA A 37 -5.46 -6.24 -11.20
C ALA A 37 -4.49 -7.41 -11.33
N GLU A 38 -5.01 -8.63 -11.41
CA GLU A 38 -4.16 -9.80 -11.57
C GLU A 38 -3.41 -9.77 -12.90
N MET A 39 -4.04 -9.27 -13.95
CA MET A 39 -3.40 -9.17 -15.24
C MET A 39 -2.33 -8.09 -15.28
N LEU A 40 -2.52 -7.02 -14.53
CA LEU A 40 -1.60 -5.89 -14.52
C LEU A 40 -0.48 -6.03 -13.50
N TRP A 41 -0.65 -6.92 -12.53
CA TRP A 41 0.32 -7.08 -11.45
C TRP A 41 1.62 -7.72 -11.95
N GLY A 42 2.72 -7.24 -11.40
CA GLY A 42 4.04 -7.84 -11.59
C GLY A 42 4.91 -7.42 -10.44
N ASP A 43 5.72 -8.33 -9.93
CA ASP A 43 6.64 -8.01 -8.85
C ASP A 43 7.66 -6.99 -9.39
N ASP A 44 8.00 -6.03 -8.55
CA ASP A 44 8.91 -4.93 -8.90
C ASP A 44 8.33 -3.96 -9.92
N LYS A 45 7.06 -4.13 -10.30
CA LYS A 45 6.45 -3.24 -11.28
C LYS A 45 5.86 -1.99 -10.65
N TYR A 46 5.47 -2.08 -9.38
CA TYR A 46 4.84 -0.98 -8.67
C TYR A 46 5.54 -0.74 -7.34
N GLU A 47 5.57 0.51 -6.90
CA GLU A 47 6.12 0.89 -5.61
C GLU A 47 5.07 0.91 -4.51
N LEU A 48 3.78 0.93 -4.87
CA LEU A 48 2.71 0.96 -3.90
C LEU A 48 1.40 0.52 -4.55
N LEU A 49 0.55 -0.13 -3.77
CA LEU A 49 -0.79 -0.51 -4.22
C LEU A 49 -1.84 0.21 -3.39
N VAL A 50 -2.90 0.70 -4.05
CA VAL A 50 -4.07 1.27 -3.38
C VAL A 50 -5.24 0.38 -3.77
N LEU A 51 -5.81 -0.32 -2.80
CA LEU A 51 -6.80 -1.36 -3.07
C LEU A 51 -8.13 -1.05 -2.40
N ASP A 52 -9.19 -0.94 -3.20
CA ASP A 52 -10.55 -0.91 -2.64
C ASP A 52 -10.86 -2.30 -2.10
N VAL A 53 -11.60 -2.35 -1.01
CA VAL A 53 -11.99 -3.63 -0.42
C VAL A 53 -13.15 -4.26 -1.19
N SER A 54 -14.13 -3.46 -1.63
CA SER A 54 -15.31 -3.98 -2.34
C SER A 54 -15.20 -3.79 -3.84
N LEU A 55 -15.20 -4.89 -4.57
CA LEU A 55 -15.08 -4.88 -6.02
C LEU A 55 -16.17 -5.75 -6.63
N PRO A 56 -16.47 -5.56 -7.92
CA PRO A 56 -17.55 -6.34 -8.56
C PRO A 56 -17.30 -7.85 -8.51
N ASP A 57 -16.05 -8.29 -8.54
CA ASP A 57 -15.72 -9.72 -8.61
C ASP A 57 -14.99 -10.23 -7.36
N GLY A 58 -15.08 -9.51 -6.24
CA GLY A 58 -14.49 -10.00 -4.98
C GLY A 58 -14.02 -8.89 -4.08
N THR A 59 -12.98 -9.13 -3.31
CA THR A 59 -12.46 -8.14 -2.36
C THR A 59 -11.00 -7.84 -2.61
N GLY A 60 -10.58 -6.63 -2.22
CA GLY A 60 -9.17 -6.26 -2.30
C GLY A 60 -8.30 -7.10 -1.37
N PHE A 61 -8.90 -7.69 -0.33
CA PHE A 61 -8.16 -8.57 0.57
C PHE A 61 -7.63 -9.80 -0.19
N GLU A 62 -8.44 -10.34 -1.10
CA GLU A 62 -8.03 -11.50 -1.89
C GLU A 62 -6.80 -11.18 -2.74
N PHE A 63 -6.79 -10.01 -3.34
CA PHE A 63 -5.65 -9.58 -4.14
C PHE A 63 -4.41 -9.37 -3.25
N CYS A 64 -4.61 -8.76 -2.09
CA CYS A 64 -3.51 -8.55 -1.15
C CYS A 64 -2.86 -9.88 -0.74
N GLU A 65 -3.68 -10.89 -0.46
CA GLU A 65 -3.14 -12.21 -0.10
C GLU A 65 -2.25 -12.77 -1.19
N LYS A 66 -2.69 -12.65 -2.44
CA LYS A 66 -1.89 -13.16 -3.56
C LYS A 66 -0.59 -12.39 -3.69
N VAL A 67 -0.65 -11.07 -3.57
CA VAL A 67 0.53 -10.22 -3.69
C VAL A 67 1.53 -10.55 -2.58
N ARG A 68 1.04 -10.75 -1.37
CA ARG A 68 1.91 -11.01 -0.22
C ARG A 68 2.65 -12.32 -0.30
N GLN A 69 2.24 -13.23 -1.16
CA GLN A 69 2.98 -14.49 -1.37
C GLN A 69 4.31 -14.22 -2.07
N VAL A 70 4.42 -13.11 -2.82
CA VAL A 70 5.61 -12.84 -3.63
C VAL A 70 6.22 -11.46 -3.42
N SER A 71 5.58 -10.59 -2.66
CA SER A 71 6.04 -9.20 -2.56
C SER A 71 5.71 -8.57 -1.23
N LYS A 72 6.54 -7.61 -0.81
CA LYS A 72 6.30 -6.81 0.39
C LYS A 72 5.97 -5.36 0.02
N VAL A 73 5.49 -5.14 -1.20
CA VAL A 73 5.14 -3.81 -1.67
C VAL A 73 4.14 -3.15 -0.71
N PRO A 74 4.28 -1.86 -0.40
CA PRO A 74 3.33 -1.18 0.48
C PRO A 74 1.92 -1.22 -0.07
N ILE A 75 0.93 -1.46 0.80
CA ILE A 75 -0.48 -1.56 0.41
C ILE A 75 -1.33 -0.70 1.32
N ILE A 76 -2.19 0.15 0.72
CA ILE A 76 -3.20 0.92 1.43
C ILE A 76 -4.56 0.41 0.99
N PHE A 77 -5.43 0.09 1.96
CA PHE A 77 -6.81 -0.28 1.65
C PHE A 77 -7.72 0.94 1.72
N LEU A 78 -8.64 1.04 0.77
CA LEU A 78 -9.73 2.01 0.78
C LEU A 78 -11.03 1.25 1.00
N THR A 79 -11.86 1.70 1.92
CA THR A 79 -13.09 0.98 2.19
C THR A 79 -14.20 1.90 2.70
N ALA A 80 -15.45 1.53 2.40
CA ALA A 80 -16.60 2.22 2.96
C ALA A 80 -16.88 1.77 4.38
N SER A 81 -16.24 0.69 4.83
CA SER A 81 -16.49 0.11 6.15
C SER A 81 -15.40 0.50 7.14
N ASP A 82 -15.83 1.00 8.30
CA ASP A 82 -14.91 1.29 9.38
C ASP A 82 -15.06 0.27 10.50
N GLU A 83 -15.66 -0.88 10.22
CA GLU A 83 -15.84 -1.92 11.20
C GLU A 83 -14.49 -2.48 11.63
N GLU A 84 -14.35 -2.66 12.91
CA GLU A 84 -13.10 -3.11 13.51
C GLU A 84 -12.63 -4.43 12.89
N MET A 85 -13.54 -5.35 12.65
CA MET A 85 -13.20 -6.65 12.06
C MET A 85 -12.59 -6.51 10.67
N SER A 86 -13.13 -5.60 9.85
CA SER A 86 -12.59 -5.38 8.51
C SER A 86 -11.19 -4.78 8.57
N ILE A 87 -10.96 -3.86 9.49
CA ILE A 87 -9.66 -3.24 9.67
C ILE A 87 -8.63 -4.29 10.10
N ILE A 88 -8.99 -5.09 11.09
CA ILE A 88 -8.10 -6.13 11.59
C ILE A 88 -7.77 -7.12 10.48
N MET A 89 -8.78 -7.55 9.72
CA MET A 89 -8.58 -8.49 8.62
C MET A 89 -7.60 -7.93 7.59
N GLY A 90 -7.77 -6.66 7.20
CA GLY A 90 -6.89 -6.05 6.22
C GLY A 90 -5.46 -5.98 6.69
N LEU A 91 -5.25 -5.59 7.95
CA LEU A 91 -3.91 -5.49 8.50
C LEU A 91 -3.27 -6.86 8.71
N ASP A 92 -4.06 -7.84 9.15
CA ASP A 92 -3.54 -9.20 9.34
C ASP A 92 -3.12 -9.86 8.02
N ILE A 93 -3.81 -9.53 6.93
CA ILE A 93 -3.48 -10.06 5.62
C ILE A 93 -2.20 -9.41 5.09
N GLY A 94 -1.84 -8.25 5.60
CA GLY A 94 -0.59 -7.61 5.22
C GLY A 94 -0.71 -6.20 4.69
N GLY A 95 -1.85 -5.53 4.92
CA GLY A 95 -1.99 -4.12 4.56
C GLY A 95 -1.16 -3.24 5.47
N ASP A 96 -0.63 -2.16 4.92
CA ASP A 96 0.20 -1.22 5.66
C ASP A 96 -0.60 -0.05 6.21
N ASP A 97 -1.74 0.24 5.61
CA ASP A 97 -2.59 1.33 6.07
C ASP A 97 -4.01 1.07 5.60
N TYR A 98 -4.95 1.83 6.15
CA TYR A 98 -6.37 1.58 5.95
C TYR A 98 -7.09 2.92 6.05
N ILE A 99 -7.80 3.31 5.02
CA ILE A 99 -8.49 4.59 4.96
C ILE A 99 -9.96 4.36 4.67
N THR A 100 -10.86 4.92 5.50
CA THR A 100 -12.29 4.78 5.29
C THR A 100 -12.83 5.90 4.40
N LYS A 101 -13.76 5.52 3.53
CA LYS A 101 -14.48 6.47 2.68
C LYS A 101 -15.65 7.06 3.47
N PRO A 102 -15.96 8.33 3.30
CA PRO A 102 -15.28 9.29 2.45
C PRO A 102 -14.01 9.82 3.12
N PHE A 103 -13.02 10.16 2.32
CA PHE A 103 -11.78 10.69 2.83
C PHE A 103 -11.36 11.91 2.00
N LYS A 104 -10.41 12.67 2.54
CA LYS A 104 -9.84 13.80 1.81
C LYS A 104 -8.65 13.32 1.00
N LEU A 105 -8.57 13.78 -0.25
CA LEU A 105 -7.48 13.36 -1.13
C LEU A 105 -6.11 13.68 -0.54
N GLY A 106 -6.01 14.83 0.13
CA GLY A 106 -4.74 15.22 0.76
C GLY A 106 -4.29 14.24 1.83
N VAL A 107 -5.25 13.65 2.57
CA VAL A 107 -4.91 12.65 3.59
C VAL A 107 -4.35 11.40 2.93
N LEU A 108 -4.98 10.93 1.86
CA LEU A 108 -4.49 9.75 1.15
C LEU A 108 -3.11 10.01 0.57
N VAL A 109 -2.91 11.16 -0.07
CA VAL A 109 -1.61 11.51 -0.64
C VAL A 109 -0.53 11.56 0.45
N SER A 110 -0.84 12.12 1.60
CA SER A 110 0.10 12.16 2.73
C SER A 110 0.51 10.76 3.17
N ARG A 111 -0.46 9.85 3.25
CA ARG A 111 -0.17 8.49 3.67
C ARG A 111 0.64 7.73 2.63
N ILE A 112 0.34 7.96 1.36
CA ILE A 112 1.11 7.37 0.27
C ILE A 112 2.56 7.85 0.35
N ASN A 113 2.76 9.16 0.50
CA ASN A 113 4.10 9.72 0.59
C ASN A 113 4.87 9.14 1.78
N ALA A 114 4.19 8.97 2.91
CA ALA A 114 4.82 8.40 4.10
C ALA A 114 5.25 6.96 3.87
N LEU A 115 4.40 6.15 3.24
CA LEU A 115 4.73 4.75 2.97
C LEU A 115 5.86 4.63 1.95
N LEU A 116 5.83 5.44 0.90
CA LEU A 116 6.89 5.41 -0.10
C LEU A 116 8.22 5.82 0.49
N ARG A 117 8.22 6.85 1.34
CA ARG A 117 9.44 7.30 2.01
C ARG A 117 9.97 6.23 2.94
N ARG A 118 9.10 5.58 3.71
CA ARG A 118 9.49 4.55 4.66
C ARG A 118 10.10 3.35 3.94
N ALA A 119 9.48 2.92 2.86
CA ALA A 119 9.99 1.78 2.08
C ALA A 119 11.34 2.10 1.48
N ARG A 120 11.54 3.32 0.98
CA ARG A 120 12.81 3.74 0.41
C ARG A 120 13.89 3.81 1.48
N ASP A 121 13.54 4.38 2.65
CA ASP A 121 14.49 4.53 3.73
C ASP A 121 14.92 3.17 4.29
N PHE A 122 13.96 2.25 4.43
CA PHE A 122 14.29 0.90 4.87
C PHE A 122 15.19 0.19 3.87
N GLY A 123 14.95 0.38 2.58
CA GLY A 123 15.80 -0.19 1.55
C GLY A 123 17.24 0.31 1.67
N VAL A 124 17.39 1.62 1.89
CA VAL A 124 18.71 2.21 2.05
C VAL A 124 19.39 1.71 3.33
N VAL A 125 18.63 1.67 4.42
CA VAL A 125 19.15 1.21 5.71
C VAL A 125 19.58 -0.25 5.62
N ASP A 126 18.77 -1.10 4.99
CA ASP A 126 19.11 -2.51 4.83
C ASP A 126 20.41 -2.68 4.07
N THR A 127 20.61 -1.89 3.03
CA THR A 127 21.83 -1.95 2.26
C THR A 127 23.04 -1.57 3.11
N GLU A 128 22.88 -0.54 3.90
CA GLU A 128 23.96 -0.10 4.78
C GLU A 128 24.28 -1.13 5.86
N LEU A 129 23.25 -1.73 6.42
CA LEU A 129 23.43 -2.76 7.43
C LEU A 129 24.19 -3.94 6.88
N GLN A 130 23.90 -4.34 5.66
CA GLN A 130 24.63 -5.43 5.03
C GLN A 130 26.09 -5.08 4.85
N SER A 131 26.35 -3.83 4.52
CA SER A 131 27.72 -3.39 4.32
C SER A 131 28.50 -3.33 5.62
N ASN A 132 27.84 -2.85 6.67
CA ASN A 132 28.52 -2.58 7.94
C ASN A 132 28.37 -3.67 8.96
N GLY A 133 27.51 -4.62 8.72
CA GLY A 133 27.23 -5.67 9.66
C GLY A 133 26.05 -5.29 10.54
N ILE A 134 26.12 -4.32 11.42
CA ILE A 134 25.09 -4.01 12.31
C ILE A 134 24.77 -2.63 12.50
N ARG A 135 23.70 -2.32 12.72
CA ARG A 135 23.27 -1.08 12.98
C ARG A 135 22.10 -1.04 13.63
N VAL A 136 21.48 -1.06 14.27
CA VAL A 136 20.35 -1.22 14.78
C VAL A 136 19.29 -0.89 14.74
N HIS A 137 18.63 -1.11 14.69
CA HIS A 137 17.62 -0.76 14.34
C HIS A 137 16.79 -0.74 15.08
N LEU A 138 17.19 -0.78 15.60
CA LEU A 138 16.56 -0.54 15.94
C LEU A 138 15.78 0.12 16.11
N LEU A 139 15.59 0.29 16.15
CA LEU A 139 14.67 1.03 16.14
C LEU A 139 13.46 0.77 16.08
N GLN A 140 13.64 -0.14 16.35
CA GLN A 140 12.75 -0.27 16.12
C GLN A 140 11.92 -0.66 16.23
N GLY A 141 12.30 -1.64 16.66
CA GLY A 141 11.66 -1.69 16.22
C GLY A 141 11.25 -2.22 16.19
N GLN A 142 11.46 -2.72 15.99
CA GLN A 142 11.17 -2.76 15.30
C GLN A 142 10.70 -3.11 15.11
N VAL A 143 11.02 -3.75 15.38
CA VAL A 143 10.84 -3.64 14.62
C VAL A 143 10.27 -4.01 14.34
N TYR A 144 10.27 -4.57 14.17
CA TYR A 144 9.87 -4.44 13.30
C TYR A 144 9.22 -4.84 13.22
N LYS A 145 9.08 -5.33 13.16
CA LYS A 145 8.65 -5.39 12.60
C LYS A 145 7.93 -5.29 12.23
N ASN A 146 7.98 -5.93 12.17
CA ASN A 146 7.46 -5.63 11.46
C ASN A 146 7.00 -5.28 11.55
N GLY A 147 7.39 -5.57 11.98
CA GLY A 147 7.07 -4.88 11.72
C GLY A 147 7.01 -4.52 12.29
N ASP A 148 7.11 -4.67 12.63
CA ASP A 148 7.24 -4.01 12.84
C ASP A 148 7.28 -3.53 13.48
N LEU A 149 7.51 -3.71 14.07
CA LEU A 149 7.68 -3.03 14.18
C LEU A 149 7.47 -2.48 14.63
N LEU A 150 7.62 -2.71 15.05
CA LEU A 150 7.57 -2.00 15.05
C LEU A 150 7.32 -1.22 15.44
N ASP A 151 7.41 -1.31 15.75
CA ASP A 151 7.38 -0.47 15.70
C ASP A 151 7.28 0.01 16.04
N LEU A 152 7.42 -0.23 16.50
CA LEU A 152 7.41 0.36 16.31
C LEU A 152 7.11 0.98 16.47
N THR A 153 7.17 0.85 16.89
CA THR A 153 6.96 1.51 16.54
C THR A 153 6.64 1.74 16.38
#